data_d206cdd3d1256b5ab55bb9f55e60a614
#
_entry.id   d206cdd3d1256b5ab55bb9f55e60a614
#
_cell.length_a   1.000
_cell.length_b   1.000
_cell.length_c   1.000
_cell.angle_alpha   90.00
_cell.angle_beta   90.00
_cell.angle_gamma   90.00
#
_symmetry.space_group_name_H-M   'P 1'
#
loop_
_entity.id
_entity.type
_entity.pdbx_description
1 polymer ?
#
loop_
_entity_poly.entity_id
_entity_poly.type
_entity_poly.pdbx_seq_one_letter_code
_entity_poly.pdbx_strand_id
1 'polypeptide(L)'
;MKFDDYQKKALSTLLPSGNNLPYVALGLANEAGEVAGKIKKWIRDNNGDMQKLDKAAIADELGDTLWYIALMAHLLGINLADVAQANVDKLSSRLERGRLTGSGDAR
;
A
#
# COMPACT_ATOMS: atom_id res chain seq x y z
N MET A 1 -16.06 7.23 -0.89
CA MET A 1 -15.63 6.61 0.41
C MET A 1 -14.37 7.29 0.88
N LYS A 2 -14.34 7.71 2.14
CA LYS A 2 -13.17 8.33 2.76
C LYS A 2 -12.20 7.24 3.27
N PHE A 3 -10.93 7.59 3.46
CA PHE A 3 -9.93 6.62 3.99
C PHE A 3 -10.34 6.02 5.34
N ASP A 4 -10.91 6.81 6.24
CA ASP A 4 -11.34 6.30 7.55
C ASP A 4 -12.53 5.37 7.44
N ASP A 5 -13.43 5.58 6.47
CA ASP A 5 -14.52 4.65 6.18
C ASP A 5 -13.98 3.32 5.65
N TYR A 6 -13.01 3.38 4.75
CA TYR A 6 -12.32 2.19 4.26
C TYR A 6 -11.65 1.42 5.40
N GLN A 7 -10.94 2.11 6.28
CA GLN A 7 -10.25 1.48 7.41
C GLN A 7 -11.23 0.72 8.31
N LYS A 8 -12.39 1.31 8.61
CA LYS A 8 -13.43 0.65 9.39
C LYS A 8 -13.96 -0.60 8.69
N LYS A 9 -14.20 -0.51 7.39
CA LYS A 9 -14.67 -1.66 6.60
C LYS A 9 -13.62 -2.75 6.52
N ALA A 10 -12.36 -2.40 6.38
CA ALA A 10 -11.25 -3.35 6.39
C ALA A 10 -11.20 -4.14 7.70
N LEU A 11 -11.41 -3.47 8.83
CA LEU A 11 -11.46 -4.13 10.15
C LEU A 11 -12.54 -5.19 10.24
N SER A 12 -13.65 -5.02 9.56
CA SER A 12 -14.76 -5.98 9.60
C SER A 12 -14.41 -7.34 9.00
N THR A 13 -13.34 -7.42 8.22
CA THR A 13 -12.87 -8.67 7.61
C THR A 13 -11.59 -9.21 8.26
N LEU A 14 -11.10 -8.56 9.31
CA LEU A 14 -9.92 -9.02 10.04
C LEU A 14 -10.32 -10.13 11.02
N LEU A 15 -9.76 -11.32 10.81
CA LEU A 15 -9.95 -12.45 11.71
C LEU A 15 -9.05 -12.34 12.95
N PRO A 16 -9.43 -12.94 14.10
CA PRO A 16 -8.61 -12.88 15.31
C PRO A 16 -7.18 -13.39 15.11
N SER A 17 -6.97 -14.40 14.27
CA SER A 17 -5.64 -14.96 13.99
C SER A 17 -4.70 -13.97 13.31
N GLY A 18 -5.24 -12.98 12.59
CA GLY A 18 -4.45 -11.96 11.89
C GLY A 18 -4.34 -10.64 12.66
N ASN A 19 -4.98 -10.53 13.83
CA ASN A 19 -5.04 -9.28 14.59
C ASN A 19 -3.79 -9.09 15.45
N ASN A 20 -2.62 -8.99 14.81
CA ASN A 20 -1.36 -8.71 15.47
C ASN A 20 -0.36 -8.10 14.47
N LEU A 21 0.58 -7.31 14.96
CA LEU A 21 1.55 -6.60 14.12
C LEU A 21 2.42 -7.53 13.25
N PRO A 22 3.01 -8.62 13.77
CA PRO A 22 3.83 -9.48 12.92
C PRO A 22 3.07 -10.07 11.75
N TYR A 23 1.83 -10.53 11.97
CA TYR A 23 1.00 -11.08 10.90
C TYR A 23 0.73 -10.03 9.81
N VAL A 24 0.30 -8.84 10.23
CA VAL A 24 -0.05 -7.76 9.29
C VAL A 24 1.18 -7.26 8.53
N ALA A 25 2.33 -7.15 9.19
CA ALA A 25 3.59 -6.78 8.55
C ALA A 25 4.01 -7.78 7.47
N LEU A 26 3.92 -9.08 7.78
CA LEU A 26 4.21 -10.14 6.81
C LEU A 26 3.22 -10.12 5.65
N GLY A 27 1.94 -9.91 5.94
CA GLY A 27 0.90 -9.80 4.91
C GLY A 27 1.14 -8.62 3.97
N LEU A 28 1.51 -7.46 4.50
CA LEU A 28 1.83 -6.28 3.70
C LEU A 28 2.99 -6.57 2.73
N ALA A 29 4.07 -7.17 3.23
CA ALA A 29 5.23 -7.52 2.40
C ALA A 29 4.85 -8.57 1.34
N ASN A 30 4.05 -9.57 1.71
CA ASN A 30 3.60 -10.61 0.79
C ASN A 30 2.75 -10.04 -0.35
N GLU A 31 1.79 -9.19 -0.05
CA GLU A 31 0.90 -8.61 -1.08
C GLU A 31 1.66 -7.64 -1.99
N ALA A 32 2.57 -6.86 -1.45
CA ALA A 32 3.46 -6.03 -2.27
C ALA A 32 4.31 -6.90 -3.21
N GLY A 33 4.77 -8.05 -2.72
CA GLY A 33 5.49 -9.04 -3.53
C GLY A 33 4.62 -9.66 -4.62
N GLU A 34 3.32 -9.85 -4.38
CA GLU A 34 2.38 -10.34 -5.40
C GLU A 34 2.25 -9.36 -6.57
N VAL A 35 2.24 -8.04 -6.30
CA VAL A 35 2.30 -7.03 -7.36
C VAL A 35 3.58 -7.22 -8.18
N ALA A 36 4.73 -7.31 -7.53
CA ALA A 36 6.01 -7.50 -8.19
C ALA A 36 6.05 -8.80 -9.01
N GLY A 37 5.48 -9.88 -8.47
CA GLY A 37 5.41 -11.17 -9.16
C GLY A 37 4.60 -11.11 -10.45
N LYS A 38 3.47 -10.41 -10.45
CA LYS A 38 2.64 -10.23 -11.64
C LYS A 38 3.37 -9.41 -12.71
N ILE A 39 4.07 -8.37 -12.32
CA ILE A 39 4.88 -7.55 -13.24
C ILE A 39 6.03 -8.37 -13.83
N LYS A 40 6.73 -9.16 -13.01
CA LYS A 40 7.80 -10.04 -13.48
C LYS A 40 7.30 -11.01 -14.54
N LYS A 41 6.18 -11.66 -14.31
CA LYS A 41 5.60 -12.64 -15.24
C LYS A 41 5.14 -11.97 -16.54
N TRP A 42 4.59 -10.77 -16.46
CA TRP A 42 4.20 -10.00 -17.63
C TRP A 42 5.43 -9.66 -18.50
N ILE A 43 6.53 -9.26 -17.90
CA ILE A 43 7.79 -9.04 -18.63
C ILE A 43 8.25 -10.33 -19.28
N ARG A 44 8.30 -11.43 -18.51
CA ARG A 44 8.78 -12.73 -18.99
C ARG A 44 7.94 -13.29 -20.13
N ASP A 45 6.61 -13.27 -19.99
CA ASP A 45 5.70 -13.99 -20.88
C ASP A 45 5.14 -13.11 -22.02
N ASN A 46 5.17 -11.79 -21.85
CA ASN A 46 4.57 -10.83 -22.78
C ASN A 46 5.52 -9.71 -23.23
N ASN A 47 6.81 -9.81 -22.94
CA ASN A 47 7.82 -8.81 -23.30
C ASN A 47 7.49 -7.38 -22.85
N GLY A 48 6.73 -7.22 -21.76
CA GLY A 48 6.33 -5.90 -21.29
C GLY A 48 5.32 -5.19 -22.18
N ASP A 49 4.57 -5.92 -23.00
CA ASP A 49 3.53 -5.32 -23.86
C ASP A 49 2.35 -4.84 -23.01
N MET A 50 2.14 -3.51 -22.97
CA MET A 50 1.07 -2.90 -22.15
C MET A 50 -0.33 -3.38 -22.52
N GLN A 51 -0.57 -3.80 -23.75
CA GLN A 51 -1.86 -4.32 -24.18
C GLN A 51 -2.17 -5.70 -23.58
N LYS A 52 -1.13 -6.42 -23.13
CA LYS A 52 -1.25 -7.74 -22.51
C LYS A 52 -1.13 -7.70 -20.99
N LEU A 53 -1.06 -6.51 -20.40
CA LEU A 53 -1.03 -6.35 -18.96
C LEU A 53 -2.41 -6.56 -18.36
N ASP A 54 -2.54 -7.50 -17.42
CA ASP A 54 -3.78 -7.73 -16.68
C ASP A 54 -3.90 -6.70 -15.55
N LYS A 55 -4.46 -5.54 -15.90
CA LYS A 55 -4.61 -4.43 -14.95
C LYS A 55 -5.55 -4.77 -13.79
N ALA A 56 -6.60 -5.55 -14.07
CA ALA A 56 -7.55 -5.95 -13.04
C ALA A 56 -6.90 -6.84 -11.98
N ALA A 57 -6.06 -7.78 -12.41
CA ALA A 57 -5.33 -8.66 -11.49
C ALA A 57 -4.34 -7.87 -10.62
N ILE A 58 -3.68 -6.86 -11.19
CA ILE A 58 -2.79 -5.98 -10.42
C ILE A 58 -3.60 -5.12 -9.45
N ALA A 59 -4.75 -4.60 -9.88
CA ALA A 59 -5.63 -3.82 -9.00
C ALA A 59 -6.09 -4.62 -7.78
N ASP A 60 -6.37 -5.92 -7.95
CA ASP A 60 -6.71 -6.79 -6.82
C ASP A 60 -5.58 -6.85 -5.79
N GLU A 61 -4.33 -7.00 -6.23
CA GLU A 61 -3.18 -7.02 -5.33
C GLU A 61 -2.92 -5.65 -4.69
N LEU A 62 -3.19 -4.56 -5.41
CA LEU A 62 -3.13 -3.23 -4.81
C LEU A 62 -4.17 -3.06 -3.72
N GLY A 63 -5.37 -3.60 -3.92
CA GLY A 63 -6.43 -3.62 -2.90
C GLY A 63 -6.01 -4.40 -1.67
N ASP A 64 -5.43 -5.60 -1.84
CA ASP A 64 -4.96 -6.42 -0.73
C ASP A 64 -3.82 -5.73 0.03
N THR A 65 -2.93 -5.05 -0.69
CA THR A 65 -1.85 -4.25 -0.07
C THR A 65 -2.44 -3.10 0.75
N LEU A 66 -3.43 -2.40 0.20
CA LEU A 66 -4.11 -1.30 0.90
C LEU A 66 -4.81 -1.79 2.18
N TRP A 67 -5.43 -2.98 2.13
CA TRP A 67 -6.07 -3.60 3.27
C TRP A 67 -5.08 -3.79 4.43
N TYR A 68 -3.90 -4.35 4.14
CA TYR A 68 -2.86 -4.52 5.17
C TYR A 68 -2.31 -3.19 5.68
N ILE A 69 -2.19 -2.16 4.82
CA ILE A 69 -1.80 -0.82 5.26
C ILE A 69 -2.82 -0.25 6.25
N ALA A 70 -4.10 -0.36 5.94
CA ALA A 70 -5.17 0.12 6.81
C ALA A 70 -5.16 -0.58 8.17
N LEU A 71 -4.94 -1.90 8.17
CA LEU A 71 -4.88 -2.68 9.40
C LEU A 71 -3.63 -2.39 10.22
N MET A 72 -2.48 -2.21 9.57
CA MET A 72 -1.26 -1.82 10.27
C MET A 72 -1.45 -0.47 10.99
N ALA A 73 -2.01 0.51 10.29
CA ALA A 73 -2.32 1.82 10.88
C ALA A 73 -3.24 1.66 12.09
N HIS A 74 -4.30 0.86 11.97
CA HIS A 74 -5.22 0.59 13.07
C HIS A 74 -4.51 -0.01 14.30
N LEU A 75 -3.67 -1.02 14.10
CA LEU A 75 -2.94 -1.67 15.19
C LEU A 75 -1.96 -0.73 15.87
N LEU A 76 -1.48 0.30 15.17
CA LEU A 76 -0.63 1.34 15.72
C LEU A 76 -1.43 2.51 16.33
N GLY A 77 -2.75 2.45 16.31
CA GLY A 77 -3.62 3.50 16.83
C GLY A 77 -3.65 4.75 15.94
N ILE A 78 -3.44 4.60 14.63
CA ILE A 78 -3.35 5.70 13.68
C ILE A 78 -4.49 5.58 12.67
N ASN A 79 -5.14 6.71 12.34
CA ASN A 79 -6.14 6.75 11.29
C ASN A 79 -5.47 6.76 9.91
N LEU A 80 -6.03 5.99 8.99
CA LEU A 80 -5.49 5.90 7.63
C LEU A 80 -5.51 7.25 6.91
N ALA A 81 -6.54 8.08 7.14
CA ALA A 81 -6.59 9.44 6.59
C ALA A 81 -5.39 10.28 7.04
N ASP A 82 -4.95 10.12 8.30
CA ASP A 82 -3.80 10.87 8.83
C ASP A 82 -2.49 10.40 8.20
N VAL A 83 -2.35 9.10 7.93
CA VAL A 83 -1.18 8.57 7.20
C VAL A 83 -1.11 9.19 5.81
N ALA A 84 -2.24 9.24 5.10
CA ALA A 84 -2.31 9.83 3.76
C ALA A 84 -1.99 11.31 3.79
N GLN A 85 -2.59 12.06 4.73
CA GLN A 85 -2.38 13.51 4.84
C GLN A 85 -0.93 13.85 5.17
N ALA A 86 -0.33 13.15 6.13
CA ALA A 86 1.06 13.37 6.51
C ALA A 86 2.02 13.11 5.34
N ASN A 87 1.72 12.08 4.52
CA ASN A 87 2.51 11.79 3.33
C ASN A 87 2.42 12.91 2.30
N VAL A 88 1.21 13.41 2.02
CA VAL A 88 1.00 14.54 1.10
C VAL A 88 1.75 15.77 1.57
N ASP A 89 1.62 16.11 2.86
CA ASP A 89 2.27 17.29 3.45
C ASP A 89 3.80 17.20 3.36
N LYS A 90 4.35 16.03 3.66
CA LYS A 90 5.79 15.77 3.57
C LYS A 90 6.31 15.98 2.13
N LEU A 91 5.64 15.39 1.15
CA LEU A 91 6.04 15.47 -0.25
C LEU A 91 5.85 16.88 -0.81
N SER A 92 4.76 17.57 -0.45
CA SER A 92 4.53 18.95 -0.84
C SER A 92 5.61 19.87 -0.29
N SER A 93 6.01 19.68 0.97
CA SER A 93 7.10 20.43 1.58
C SER A 93 8.43 20.19 0.86
N ARG A 94 8.73 18.94 0.51
CA ARG A 94 9.95 18.62 -0.26
C ARG A 94 9.94 19.28 -1.64
N LEU A 95 8.79 19.29 -2.31
CA LEU A 95 8.65 19.97 -3.61
C LEU A 95 8.93 21.47 -3.48
N GLU A 96 8.33 22.15 -2.51
CA GLU A 96 8.52 23.58 -2.27
C GLU A 96 9.97 23.93 -1.94
N ARG A 97 10.66 23.06 -1.19
CA ARG A 97 12.05 23.25 -0.78
C ARG A 97 13.09 22.72 -1.78
N GLY A 98 12.65 22.14 -2.91
CA GLY A 98 13.54 21.52 -3.88
C GLY A 98 14.24 20.28 -3.35
N ARG A 99 13.59 19.49 -2.47
CA ARG A 99 14.16 18.31 -1.79
C ARG A 99 13.49 16.99 -2.17
N LEU A 100 12.81 16.91 -3.32
CA LEU A 100 12.20 15.65 -3.77
C LEU A 100 13.24 14.58 -4.10
N THR A 101 14.43 14.97 -4.56
CA THR A 101 15.56 14.08 -4.82
C THR A 101 16.47 13.99 -3.59
N GLY A 102 17.37 13.02 -3.60
CA GLY A 102 18.26 12.76 -2.48
C GLY A 102 17.78 11.59 -1.65
N SER A 103 18.25 11.47 -0.41
CA SER A 103 17.92 10.36 0.48
C SER A 103 17.63 10.82 1.89
N GLY A 104 16.99 9.95 2.65
CA GLY A 104 16.63 10.19 4.04
C GLY A 104 15.24 10.83 4.20
N ASP A 105 14.50 10.40 5.23
CA ASP A 105 13.14 10.90 5.48
C ASP A 105 13.12 12.33 6.03
N ALA A 106 14.23 12.80 6.59
CA ALA A 106 14.32 14.15 7.14
C ALA A 106 14.70 15.23 6.11
N ARG A 107 14.93 14.85 4.85
CA ARG A 107 15.26 15.84 3.83
C ARG A 107 14.03 16.67 3.45
#